data_b1c562a05a0ed70a434350a61a1c1f8a
#
_entry.id   b1c562a05a0ed70a434350a61a1c1f8a
#
_cell.length_a   1.000
_cell.length_b   1.000
_cell.length_c   1.000
_cell.angle_alpha   90.00
_cell.angle_beta   90.00
_cell.angle_gamma   90.00
#
_symmetry.space_group_name_H-M   'P 1'
#
loop_
_entity.id
_entity.type
_entity.pdbx_description
1 polymer ?
#
loop_
_entity_poly.entity_id
_entity_poly.type
_entity_poly.pdbx_seq_one_letter_code
_entity_poly.pdbx_strand_id
1 'polypeptide(L)'
;MGGALSRSLLDAVQAPARQSASLEATDHRPWPVTLASWVMGKTWDELLFAHWRAPADALRWHLPEGLELDLFEDEAWIGVTPFRVTGLRARGLPPLPLISSFLEVNT
;
A
#
# COMPACT_ATOMS: atom_id res chain seq x y z
N MET A 1 -25.98 9.99 5.70
CA MET A 1 -25.52 8.89 6.55
C MET A 1 -25.70 7.49 5.93
N GLY A 2 -26.78 7.22 5.19
CA GLY A 2 -27.00 5.89 4.56
C GLY A 2 -25.98 5.52 3.46
N GLY A 3 -25.41 6.47 2.74
CA GLY A 3 -24.46 6.19 1.65
C GLY A 3 -23.09 5.67 2.09
N ALA A 4 -22.58 6.09 3.24
CA ALA A 4 -21.27 5.65 3.74
C ALA A 4 -21.30 4.22 4.28
N LEU A 5 -22.36 3.87 5.01
CA LEU A 5 -22.58 2.50 5.52
C LEU A 5 -22.84 1.50 4.39
N SER A 6 -23.61 1.91 3.37
CA SER A 6 -23.87 1.07 2.19
C SER A 6 -22.59 0.80 1.38
N ARG A 7 -21.73 1.80 1.18
CA ARG A 7 -20.42 1.62 0.53
C ARG A 7 -19.51 0.69 1.34
N SER A 8 -19.44 0.88 2.65
CA SER A 8 -18.61 0.04 3.53
C SER A 8 -19.03 -1.44 3.49
N LEU A 9 -20.33 -1.72 3.45
CA LEU A 9 -20.85 -3.10 3.35
C LEU A 9 -20.56 -3.71 1.97
N LEU A 10 -20.74 -2.95 0.88
CA LEU A 10 -20.39 -3.42 -0.45
C LEU A 10 -18.90 -3.70 -0.59
N ASP A 11 -18.05 -2.83 -0.06
CA ASP A 11 -16.61 -3.03 -0.05
C ASP A 11 -16.22 -4.27 0.76
N ALA A 12 -16.84 -4.49 1.91
CA ALA A 12 -16.58 -5.68 2.72
C ALA A 12 -16.92 -6.98 1.98
N VAL A 13 -17.99 -6.98 1.18
CA VAL A 13 -18.38 -8.16 0.38
C VAL A 13 -17.49 -8.35 -0.84
N GLN A 14 -17.09 -7.28 -1.51
CA GLN A 14 -16.34 -7.34 -2.77
C GLN A 14 -14.82 -7.42 -2.57
N ALA A 15 -14.29 -6.94 -1.44
CA ALA A 15 -12.86 -6.90 -1.19
C ALA A 15 -12.15 -8.27 -1.33
N PRO A 16 -12.68 -9.38 -0.79
CA PRO A 16 -12.04 -10.67 -0.93
C PRO A 16 -11.85 -11.11 -2.38
N ALA A 17 -12.86 -10.92 -3.23
CA ALA A 17 -12.79 -11.29 -4.64
C ALA A 17 -11.81 -10.40 -5.42
N ARG A 18 -11.86 -9.07 -5.22
CA ARG A 18 -10.94 -8.13 -5.86
C ARG A 18 -9.49 -8.38 -5.45
N GLN A 19 -9.23 -8.59 -4.17
CA GLN A 19 -7.88 -8.87 -3.66
C GLN A 19 -7.34 -10.20 -4.17
N SER A 20 -8.17 -11.23 -4.29
CA SER A 20 -7.77 -12.52 -4.86
C SER A 20 -7.46 -12.40 -6.36
N ALA A 21 -8.28 -11.67 -7.11
CA ALA A 21 -8.04 -11.45 -8.54
C ALA A 21 -6.73 -10.68 -8.79
N SER A 22 -6.31 -9.80 -7.90
CA SER A 22 -5.05 -9.06 -8.05
C SER A 22 -3.80 -9.96 -8.00
N LEU A 23 -3.88 -11.17 -7.44
CA LEU A 23 -2.78 -12.12 -7.40
C LEU A 23 -2.51 -12.75 -8.79
N GLU A 24 -3.47 -12.72 -9.69
CA GLU A 24 -3.34 -13.23 -11.05
C GLU A 24 -2.65 -12.21 -11.99
N ALA A 25 -2.67 -10.93 -11.64
CA ALA A 25 -2.04 -9.85 -12.39
C ALA A 25 -0.53 -9.77 -12.08
N THR A 26 0.28 -10.59 -12.75
CA THR A 26 1.72 -10.71 -12.48
C THR A 26 2.62 -10.09 -13.53
N ASP A 27 2.11 -9.73 -14.69
CA ASP A 27 2.88 -9.30 -15.88
C ASP A 27 3.71 -8.03 -15.64
N HIS A 28 3.29 -7.19 -14.69
CA HIS A 28 3.99 -5.95 -14.31
C HIS A 28 5.15 -6.17 -13.32
N ARG A 29 5.35 -7.39 -12.83
CA ARG A 29 6.34 -7.70 -11.80
C ARG A 29 7.67 -8.11 -12.41
N PRO A 30 8.80 -7.51 -11.99
CA PRO A 30 10.13 -7.93 -12.45
C PRO A 30 10.57 -9.27 -11.82
N TRP A 31 9.92 -9.71 -10.73
CA TRP A 31 10.19 -10.97 -10.04
C TRP A 31 8.92 -11.80 -9.87
N PRO A 32 9.03 -13.12 -9.83
CA PRO A 32 7.89 -13.98 -9.59
C PRO A 32 7.28 -13.73 -8.20
N VAL A 33 6.00 -13.99 -8.07
CA VAL A 33 5.32 -13.96 -6.76
C VAL A 33 5.89 -15.08 -5.89
N THR A 34 6.09 -14.80 -4.60
CA THR A 34 6.53 -15.83 -3.65
C THR A 34 5.51 -16.96 -3.57
N LEU A 35 6.00 -18.19 -3.45
CA LEU A 35 5.14 -19.36 -3.30
C LEU A 35 4.51 -19.49 -1.91
N ALA A 36 4.94 -18.65 -0.96
CA ALA A 36 4.38 -18.64 0.38
C ALA A 36 2.93 -18.17 0.39
N SER A 37 2.12 -18.77 1.23
CA SER A 37 0.74 -18.34 1.44
C SER A 37 0.70 -16.96 2.08
N TRP A 38 -0.10 -16.06 1.51
CA TRP A 38 -0.35 -14.77 2.13
C TRP A 38 -1.17 -14.93 3.42
N VAL A 39 -0.97 -14.06 4.39
CA VAL A 39 -1.64 -14.09 5.71
C VAL A 39 -2.67 -12.97 5.86
N MET A 40 -2.48 -11.86 5.20
CA MET A 40 -3.32 -10.67 5.30
C MET A 40 -3.49 -10.00 3.92
N GLY A 41 -4.69 -9.54 3.64
CA GLY A 41 -5.01 -8.76 2.43
C GLY A 41 -5.51 -7.38 2.81
N LYS A 42 -5.17 -6.38 2.01
CA LYS A 42 -5.70 -5.02 2.09
C LYS A 42 -5.73 -4.38 0.71
N THR A 43 -6.55 -3.37 0.55
CA THR A 43 -6.59 -2.52 -0.66
C THR A 43 -6.12 -1.12 -0.30
N TRP A 44 -5.35 -0.49 -1.17
CA TRP A 44 -4.96 0.91 -1.07
C TRP A 44 -5.79 1.70 -2.06
N ASP A 45 -6.65 2.55 -1.54
CA ASP A 45 -7.54 3.41 -2.32
C ASP A 45 -7.14 4.87 -2.17
N GLU A 46 -7.52 5.70 -3.13
CA GLU A 46 -7.30 7.14 -3.12
C GLU A 46 -5.83 7.52 -2.88
N LEU A 47 -4.92 6.79 -3.51
CA LEU A 47 -3.49 6.91 -3.29
C LEU A 47 -2.93 8.12 -4.04
N LEU A 48 -2.22 8.99 -3.31
CA LEU A 48 -1.44 10.08 -3.85
C LEU A 48 0.05 9.77 -3.74
N PHE A 49 0.78 9.92 -4.83
CA PHE A 49 2.24 9.94 -4.83
C PHE A 49 2.74 11.37 -4.94
N ALA A 50 3.39 11.86 -3.92
CA ALA A 50 4.02 13.18 -3.92
C ALA A 50 5.52 13.02 -3.68
N HIS A 51 6.35 13.61 -4.53
CA HIS A 51 7.80 13.52 -4.39
C HIS A 51 8.46 14.88 -4.61
N TRP A 52 9.56 15.09 -3.90
CA TRP A 52 10.39 16.28 -3.97
C TRP A 52 11.84 15.91 -4.09
N ARG A 53 12.58 16.70 -4.83
CA ARG A 53 14.05 16.63 -4.81
C ARG A 53 14.56 17.06 -3.45
N ALA A 54 15.56 16.37 -2.95
CA ALA A 54 16.22 16.69 -1.70
C ALA A 54 17.74 16.62 -1.86
N PRO A 55 18.51 17.46 -1.15
CA PRO A 55 19.96 17.35 -1.17
C PRO A 55 20.41 15.98 -0.65
N ALA A 56 21.16 15.23 -1.44
CA ALA A 56 21.62 13.89 -1.09
C ALA A 56 22.41 13.89 0.23
N ASP A 57 23.22 14.89 0.47
CA ASP A 57 24.01 15.02 1.69
C ASP A 57 23.14 15.19 2.94
N ALA A 58 22.02 15.91 2.83
CA ALA A 58 21.07 16.04 3.93
C ALA A 58 20.40 14.71 4.29
N LEU A 59 20.14 13.86 3.27
CA LEU A 59 19.48 12.56 3.51
C LEU A 59 20.46 11.50 4.03
N ARG A 60 21.72 11.53 3.64
CA ARG A 60 22.73 10.56 4.10
C ARG A 60 22.85 10.47 5.61
N TRP A 61 22.65 11.60 6.31
CA TRP A 61 22.71 11.63 7.77
C TRP A 61 21.60 10.83 8.48
N HIS A 62 20.54 10.55 7.76
CA HIS A 62 19.40 9.80 8.29
C HIS A 62 19.47 8.31 7.97
N LEU A 63 20.43 7.87 7.14
CA LEU A 63 20.60 6.47 6.78
C LEU A 63 21.36 5.71 7.85
N PRO A 64 20.90 4.52 8.25
CA PRO A 64 21.66 3.60 9.08
C PRO A 64 22.97 3.21 8.42
N GLU A 65 23.96 2.87 9.24
CA GLU A 65 25.22 2.31 8.75
C GLU A 65 24.99 1.07 7.89
N GLY A 66 25.70 0.98 6.76
CA GLY A 66 25.58 -0.13 5.81
C GLY A 66 24.49 0.03 4.75
N LEU A 67 23.72 1.14 4.78
CA LEU A 67 22.81 1.50 3.70
C LEU A 67 23.37 2.66 2.88
N GLU A 68 23.18 2.58 1.59
CA GLU A 68 23.54 3.64 0.64
C GLU A 68 22.27 4.28 0.09
N LEU A 69 22.36 5.57 -0.21
CA LEU A 69 21.28 6.31 -0.84
C LEU A 69 21.25 5.97 -2.34
N ASP A 70 20.13 5.43 -2.79
CA ASP A 70 19.89 5.22 -4.22
C ASP A 70 19.44 6.54 -4.85
N LEU A 71 20.10 6.91 -5.94
CA LEU A 71 19.86 8.16 -6.64
C LEU A 71 19.17 7.90 -7.99
N PHE A 72 18.18 8.71 -8.31
CA PHE A 72 17.59 8.75 -9.63
C PHE A 72 18.12 9.95 -10.41
N GLU A 73 18.82 9.70 -11.53
CA GLU A 73 19.50 10.74 -12.34
C GLU A 73 20.43 11.64 -11.49
N ASP A 74 21.23 11.01 -10.62
CA ASP A 74 22.15 11.68 -9.69
C ASP A 74 21.47 12.57 -8.62
N GLU A 75 20.15 12.50 -8.48
CA GLU A 75 19.39 13.26 -7.52
C GLU A 75 18.70 12.36 -6.48
N ALA A 76 18.63 12.85 -5.25
CA ALA A 76 17.86 12.22 -4.19
C ALA A 76 16.42 12.76 -4.17
N TRP A 77 15.49 11.90 -3.78
CA TRP A 77 14.06 12.21 -3.74
C TRP A 77 13.45 11.75 -2.42
N ILE A 78 12.54 12.54 -1.89
CA ILE A 78 11.67 12.15 -0.78
C ILE A 78 10.27 11.94 -1.34
N GLY A 79 9.67 10.80 -1.01
CA GLY A 79 8.28 10.49 -1.36
C GLY A 79 7.38 10.49 -0.14
N VAL A 80 6.18 11.00 -0.29
CA VAL A 80 5.09 10.88 0.70
C VAL A 80 3.89 10.30 -0.01
N THR A 81 3.34 9.24 0.56
CA THR A 81 2.25 8.48 -0.04
C THR A 81 1.11 8.33 0.95
N PRO A 82 0.20 9.33 1.03
CA PRO A 82 -1.04 9.17 1.76
C PRO A 82 -2.04 8.33 0.96
N PHE A 83 -2.75 7.45 1.63
CA PHE A 83 -3.78 6.60 1.03
C PHE A 83 -4.79 6.13 2.07
N ARG A 84 -5.87 5.57 1.58
CA ARG A 84 -6.87 4.91 2.40
C ARG A 84 -6.68 3.39 2.33
N VAL A 85 -6.51 2.75 3.46
CA VAL A 85 -6.60 1.30 3.55
C VAL A 85 -8.07 0.90 3.62
N THR A 86 -8.47 -0.06 2.80
CA THR A 86 -9.80 -0.66 2.82
C THR A 86 -9.71 -2.18 2.77
N GLY A 87 -10.74 -2.84 3.25
CA GLY A 87 -10.85 -4.29 3.17
C GLY A 87 -9.72 -5.05 3.87
N LEU A 88 -9.12 -4.50 4.93
CA LEU A 88 -8.10 -5.19 5.71
C LEU A 88 -8.72 -6.44 6.34
N ARG A 89 -8.12 -7.59 6.07
CA ARG A 89 -8.61 -8.89 6.54
C ARG A 89 -7.50 -9.91 6.69
N ALA A 90 -7.67 -10.84 7.59
CA ALA A 90 -6.87 -12.05 7.62
C ALA A 90 -7.32 -13.01 6.49
N ARG A 91 -6.41 -13.88 6.04
CA ARG A 91 -6.73 -14.90 5.03
C ARG A 91 -7.89 -15.79 5.51
N GLY A 92 -8.87 -16.00 4.63
CA GLY A 92 -10.05 -16.82 4.91
C GLY A 92 -11.14 -16.14 5.73
N LEU A 93 -10.91 -14.89 6.17
CA LEU A 93 -11.90 -14.10 6.90
C LEU A 93 -12.37 -12.90 6.06
N PRO A 94 -13.63 -12.45 6.24
CA PRO A 94 -14.09 -11.21 5.65
C PRO A 94 -13.51 -10.00 6.41
N PRO A 95 -13.45 -8.81 5.76
CA PRO A 95 -13.12 -7.58 6.46
C PRO A 95 -14.18 -7.27 7.52
N LEU A 96 -13.75 -6.75 8.66
CA LEU A 96 -14.65 -6.34 9.72
C LEU A 96 -15.14 -4.91 9.47
N PRO A 97 -16.43 -4.64 9.51
CA PRO A 97 -16.97 -3.29 9.38
C PRO A 97 -16.35 -2.34 10.41
N LEU A 98 -16.11 -1.08 10.02
CA LEU A 98 -15.57 0.03 10.81
C LEU A 98 -14.08 -0.05 11.18
N ILE A 99 -13.47 -1.22 11.32
CA ILE A 99 -12.08 -1.36 11.74
C ILE A 99 -11.15 -1.79 10.61
N SER A 100 -11.68 -2.21 9.48
CA SER A 100 -10.90 -2.64 8.30
C SER A 100 -10.63 -1.52 7.30
N SER A 101 -10.91 -0.27 7.67
CA SER A 101 -10.66 0.91 6.83
C SER A 101 -10.11 2.06 7.67
N PHE A 102 -8.97 2.63 7.24
CA PHE A 102 -8.31 3.73 7.92
C PHE A 102 -7.40 4.50 6.96
N LEU A 103 -6.94 5.68 7.38
CA LEU A 103 -5.96 6.48 6.63
C LEU A 103 -4.54 6.08 7.05
N GLU A 104 -3.65 6.01 6.07
CA GLU A 104 -2.23 5.71 6.27
C GLU A 104 -1.38 6.70 5.47
N VAL A 105 -0.23 7.05 5.98
CA VAL A 105 0.78 7.86 5.28
C VAL A 105 2.11 7.13 5.39
N ASN A 106 2.73 6.86 4.23
CA ASN A 106 4.09 6.33 4.14
C ASN A 106 5.06 7.42 3.65
N THR A 107 6.26 7.39 4.17
CA THR A 107 7.36 8.29 3.79
C THR A 107 8.60 7.49 3.46
#